data_19c88bbf2b6e7224cdfd835ee13fb3db
#
_entry.id   19c88bbf2b6e7224cdfd835ee13fb3db
#
_cell.length_a   1.000
_cell.length_b   1.000
_cell.length_c   1.000
_cell.angle_alpha   90.00
_cell.angle_beta   90.00
_cell.angle_gamma   90.00
#
_symmetry.space_group_name_H-M   'P 1'
#
loop_
_entity.id
_entity.type
_entity.pdbx_description
1 polymer ?
#
loop_
_entity_poly.entity_id
_entity_poly.type
_entity_poly.pdbx_seq_one_letter_code
_entity_poly.pdbx_strand_id
1 'polypeptide(L)'
;MALAMMTRKINLRLEVCAVHLTSGAEIRARGKAMPSSIPSSFRDAARAFGKIGLLSFGGPAAQIALMHKILVDENNWLTERQFLNALNFCMLLPGPEAMQLATYAGWRLHGVLGGLTAGLLFVIPGAIVILGLAMVYAYFGNLPLIEGLFLGIKAAVLIIVVDALFKVAKRALTAWHYWFVAAVAFVGIFFLSLPYPLIVLAAAGYGFLIAGPPQLTGAVAPPGVSIRQTLMTILIWLLIWGAPIVLLVQFAEAQVLIDIGVFFSKLAVVTFGGAYAVLAYMAQQVVNGFGWLQAGQMMDGLGLAETTPGPLILVTEFVGFLAGFGVGGLGLGLAAAGVTLWVTFVPCFLWIFAGAPYIDWMSHQPRLSGALTAITAAVVGVILNLSLWFALHVIFASIETVHLGPLSVMQPDYASADWRVLMLAIGCAVLLLKYRWGVPTVLMLAAVSGLALSTLT
;
A
#
# COMPACT_ATOMS: atom_id res chain seq x y z
N MET A 1 -13.28 -0.15 -53.53
CA MET A 1 -12.66 -0.76 -52.31
C MET A 1 -12.91 0.07 -51.05
N ALA A 2 -12.79 1.40 -51.06
CA ALA A 2 -13.04 2.28 -49.92
C ALA A 2 -14.51 2.30 -49.42
N LEU A 3 -15.50 2.24 -50.32
CA LEU A 3 -16.94 2.24 -49.98
C LEU A 3 -17.37 0.94 -49.24
N ALA A 4 -16.79 -0.21 -49.61
CA ALA A 4 -17.08 -1.50 -48.99
C ALA A 4 -16.46 -1.61 -47.57
N MET A 5 -15.34 -0.93 -47.28
CA MET A 5 -14.77 -0.82 -45.96
C MET A 5 -15.54 0.10 -45.01
N MET A 6 -16.16 1.14 -45.57
CA MET A 6 -16.95 2.10 -44.83
C MET A 6 -18.30 1.51 -44.38
N THR A 7 -18.98 0.76 -45.26
CA THR A 7 -20.22 0.04 -44.96
C THR A 7 -19.99 -1.08 -43.90
N ARG A 8 -18.84 -1.76 -43.95
CA ARG A 8 -18.49 -2.79 -42.95
C ARG A 8 -18.23 -2.19 -41.54
N LYS A 9 -17.62 -0.99 -41.46
CA LYS A 9 -17.42 -0.26 -40.22
C LYS A 9 -18.75 0.29 -39.62
N ILE A 10 -19.69 0.68 -40.47
CA ILE A 10 -21.00 1.18 -40.02
C ILE A 10 -21.85 0.00 -39.52
N ASN A 11 -21.87 -1.14 -40.18
CA ASN A 11 -22.57 -2.33 -39.73
C ASN A 11 -21.99 -2.90 -38.40
N LEU A 12 -20.66 -2.90 -38.24
CA LEU A 12 -20.05 -3.31 -36.94
C LEU A 12 -20.42 -2.38 -35.77
N ARG A 13 -20.58 -1.06 -36.05
CA ARG A 13 -21.04 -0.11 -35.03
C ARG A 13 -22.51 -0.29 -34.67
N LEU A 14 -23.35 -0.66 -35.63
CA LEU A 14 -24.77 -0.90 -35.43
C LEU A 14 -24.99 -2.25 -34.67
N GLU A 15 -24.20 -3.28 -34.94
CA GLU A 15 -24.24 -4.53 -34.18
C GLU A 15 -23.78 -4.34 -32.73
N VAL A 16 -22.71 -3.56 -32.48
CA VAL A 16 -22.25 -3.23 -31.12
C VAL A 16 -23.30 -2.39 -30.37
N CYS A 17 -23.98 -1.46 -31.04
CA CYS A 17 -25.08 -0.71 -30.44
C CYS A 17 -26.31 -1.59 -30.17
N ALA A 18 -26.64 -2.54 -31.05
CA ALA A 18 -27.75 -3.46 -30.85
C ALA A 18 -27.52 -4.43 -29.69
N VAL A 19 -26.27 -4.93 -29.53
CA VAL A 19 -25.87 -5.76 -28.40
C VAL A 19 -25.94 -5.00 -27.08
N HIS A 20 -25.62 -3.69 -27.08
CA HIS A 20 -25.74 -2.84 -25.88
C HIS A 20 -27.19 -2.53 -25.52
N LEU A 21 -28.08 -2.40 -26.51
CA LEU A 21 -29.51 -2.15 -26.29
C LEU A 21 -30.28 -3.40 -25.81
N THR A 22 -29.92 -4.57 -26.31
CA THR A 22 -30.51 -5.86 -25.84
C THR A 22 -29.99 -6.24 -24.46
N SER A 23 -28.70 -6.01 -24.16
CA SER A 23 -28.11 -6.19 -22.83
C SER A 23 -28.76 -5.26 -21.78
N GLY A 24 -29.06 -4.00 -22.15
CA GLY A 24 -29.74 -3.06 -21.27
C GLY A 24 -31.20 -3.41 -20.97
N ALA A 25 -31.90 -4.10 -21.89
CA ALA A 25 -33.26 -4.59 -21.68
C ALA A 25 -33.30 -5.86 -20.82
N GLU A 26 -32.35 -6.78 -20.99
CA GLU A 26 -32.21 -7.97 -20.15
C GLU A 26 -31.76 -7.65 -18.72
N ILE A 27 -30.90 -6.63 -18.55
CA ILE A 27 -30.53 -6.12 -17.22
C ILE A 27 -31.72 -5.50 -16.50
N ARG A 28 -32.66 -4.85 -17.20
CA ARG A 28 -33.92 -4.31 -16.61
C ARG A 28 -34.94 -5.40 -16.31
N ALA A 29 -34.97 -6.49 -17.05
CA ALA A 29 -35.88 -7.63 -16.80
C ALA A 29 -35.43 -8.54 -15.65
N ARG A 30 -34.17 -8.48 -15.24
CA ARG A 30 -33.64 -9.15 -14.03
C ARG A 30 -33.66 -8.28 -12.78
N GLY A 31 -34.54 -7.29 -12.73
CA GLY A 31 -34.93 -6.62 -11.49
C GLY A 31 -35.66 -7.58 -10.57
N LYS A 32 -35.07 -8.72 -10.22
CA LYS A 32 -35.46 -9.52 -9.08
C LYS A 32 -35.28 -8.64 -7.84
N ALA A 33 -36.43 -8.39 -7.18
CA ALA A 33 -36.44 -7.89 -5.81
C ALA A 33 -35.34 -8.56 -5.03
N MET A 34 -34.47 -7.77 -4.38
CA MET A 34 -33.41 -8.32 -3.52
C MET A 34 -34.04 -9.35 -2.59
N PRO A 35 -33.56 -10.59 -2.52
CA PRO A 35 -33.80 -11.37 -1.34
C PRO A 35 -33.17 -10.56 -0.21
N SER A 36 -33.95 -10.25 0.83
CA SER A 36 -33.42 -9.82 2.12
C SER A 36 -32.38 -10.87 2.51
N SER A 37 -31.13 -10.58 2.24
CA SER A 37 -30.03 -11.51 2.53
C SER A 37 -30.10 -11.76 4.03
N ILE A 38 -30.39 -12.99 4.40
CA ILE A 38 -30.22 -13.48 5.77
C ILE A 38 -28.82 -13.02 6.19
N PRO A 39 -28.68 -12.25 7.29
CA PRO A 39 -27.35 -11.84 7.72
C PRO A 39 -26.51 -13.12 7.86
N SER A 40 -25.39 -13.16 7.15
CA SER A 40 -24.44 -14.28 7.25
C SER A 40 -24.14 -14.54 8.72
N SER A 41 -24.05 -15.78 9.15
CA SER A 41 -23.68 -16.01 10.54
C SER A 41 -22.31 -15.40 10.79
N PHE A 42 -22.06 -14.92 11.99
CA PHE A 42 -20.73 -14.37 12.37
C PHE A 42 -19.60 -15.37 12.05
N ARG A 43 -19.88 -16.67 12.21
CA ARG A 43 -18.94 -17.76 11.90
C ARG A 43 -18.62 -17.85 10.40
N ASP A 44 -19.60 -17.65 9.54
CA ASP A 44 -19.41 -17.69 8.09
C ASP A 44 -18.65 -16.46 7.61
N ALA A 45 -18.94 -15.28 8.18
CA ALA A 45 -18.17 -14.07 7.96
C ALA A 45 -16.69 -14.26 8.40
N ALA A 46 -16.45 -14.78 9.58
CA ALA A 46 -15.10 -15.04 10.08
C ALA A 46 -14.34 -16.05 9.19
N ARG A 47 -14.99 -17.10 8.69
CA ARG A 47 -14.38 -18.06 7.75
C ARG A 47 -14.01 -17.40 6.41
N ALA A 48 -14.89 -16.56 5.87
CA ALA A 48 -14.64 -15.87 4.61
C ALA A 48 -13.49 -14.86 4.74
N PHE A 49 -13.45 -14.06 5.82
CA PHE A 49 -12.34 -13.13 6.07
C PHE A 49 -11.04 -13.85 6.38
N GLY A 50 -11.08 -14.99 7.08
CA GLY A 50 -9.91 -15.85 7.27
C GLY A 50 -9.36 -16.40 5.94
N LYS A 51 -10.25 -16.85 5.03
CA LYS A 51 -9.87 -17.26 3.66
C LYS A 51 -9.27 -16.09 2.88
N ILE A 52 -9.85 -14.89 2.98
CA ILE A 52 -9.31 -13.68 2.36
C ILE A 52 -7.90 -13.40 2.89
N GLY A 53 -7.70 -13.38 4.21
CA GLY A 53 -6.40 -13.10 4.80
C GLY A 53 -5.30 -14.08 4.37
N LEU A 54 -5.61 -15.38 4.37
CA LEU A 54 -4.66 -16.42 3.97
C LEU A 54 -4.32 -16.41 2.47
N LEU A 55 -5.25 -15.99 1.61
CA LEU A 55 -5.08 -15.99 0.17
C LEU A 55 -4.73 -14.61 -0.41
N SER A 56 -4.53 -13.60 0.44
CA SER A 56 -4.25 -12.22 0.04
C SER A 56 -2.78 -12.01 -0.38
N PHE A 57 -2.38 -12.58 -1.50
CA PHE A 57 -1.06 -12.39 -2.11
C PHE A 57 -1.12 -11.40 -3.27
N GLY A 58 0.03 -10.82 -3.65
CA GLY A 58 0.19 -10.06 -4.89
C GLY A 58 -0.25 -8.59 -4.85
N GLY A 59 -0.20 -7.99 -3.67
CA GLY A 59 -0.43 -6.55 -3.48
C GLY A 59 -1.90 -6.12 -3.48
N PRO A 60 -2.18 -4.82 -3.29
CA PRO A 60 -3.54 -4.30 -3.02
C PRO A 60 -4.56 -4.63 -4.11
N ALA A 61 -4.18 -4.57 -5.38
CA ALA A 61 -5.11 -4.83 -6.49
C ALA A 61 -5.62 -6.28 -6.50
N ALA A 62 -4.75 -7.26 -6.26
CA ALA A 62 -5.13 -8.67 -6.20
C ALA A 62 -5.99 -8.96 -4.95
N GLN A 63 -5.67 -8.34 -3.83
CA GLN A 63 -6.41 -8.45 -2.57
C GLN A 63 -7.83 -7.88 -2.70
N ILE A 64 -7.96 -6.70 -3.32
CA ILE A 64 -9.26 -6.07 -3.59
C ILE A 64 -10.10 -6.94 -4.54
N ALA A 65 -9.49 -7.49 -5.61
CA ALA A 65 -10.16 -8.39 -6.54
C ALA A 65 -10.64 -9.69 -5.84
N LEU A 66 -9.83 -10.26 -4.95
CA LEU A 66 -10.23 -11.43 -4.14
C LEU A 66 -11.40 -11.10 -3.22
N MET A 67 -11.38 -9.93 -2.55
CA MET A 67 -12.48 -9.47 -1.71
C MET A 67 -13.75 -9.23 -2.53
N HIS A 68 -13.64 -8.60 -3.70
CA HIS A 68 -14.78 -8.42 -4.61
C HIS A 68 -15.43 -9.76 -4.95
N LYS A 69 -14.62 -10.72 -5.41
CA LYS A 69 -15.09 -12.06 -5.75
C LYS A 69 -15.83 -12.72 -4.58
N ILE A 70 -15.26 -12.68 -3.36
CA ILE A 70 -15.85 -13.36 -2.20
C ILE A 70 -17.07 -12.60 -1.63
N LEU A 71 -17.00 -11.26 -1.52
CA LEU A 71 -18.01 -10.47 -0.84
C LEU A 71 -19.19 -10.09 -1.76
N VAL A 72 -18.93 -9.90 -3.07
CA VAL A 72 -19.93 -9.47 -4.05
C VAL A 72 -20.43 -10.65 -4.86
N ASP A 73 -19.51 -11.39 -5.55
CA ASP A 73 -19.92 -12.41 -6.53
C ASP A 73 -20.37 -13.73 -5.86
N GLU A 74 -19.60 -14.23 -4.88
CA GLU A 74 -19.88 -15.54 -4.26
C GLU A 74 -20.96 -15.45 -3.16
N ASN A 75 -20.86 -14.45 -2.25
CA ASN A 75 -21.73 -14.37 -1.08
C ASN A 75 -22.86 -13.34 -1.18
N ASN A 76 -22.79 -12.39 -2.12
CA ASN A 76 -23.74 -11.28 -2.28
C ASN A 76 -23.94 -10.47 -0.98
N TRP A 77 -22.91 -10.32 -0.14
CA TRP A 77 -22.97 -9.58 1.11
C TRP A 77 -22.92 -8.07 0.90
N LEU A 78 -22.27 -7.64 -0.16
CA LEU A 78 -22.24 -6.26 -0.63
C LEU A 78 -22.73 -6.20 -2.07
N THR A 79 -23.46 -5.14 -2.41
CA THR A 79 -23.73 -4.83 -3.81
C THR A 79 -22.48 -4.21 -4.45
N GLU A 80 -22.36 -4.32 -5.77
CA GLU A 80 -21.28 -3.69 -6.56
C GLU A 80 -21.07 -2.22 -6.16
N ARG A 81 -22.17 -1.45 -6.12
CA ARG A 81 -22.15 -0.03 -5.75
C ARG A 81 -21.61 0.19 -4.32
N GLN A 82 -22.04 -0.65 -3.36
CA GLN A 82 -21.59 -0.54 -1.97
C GLN A 82 -20.09 -0.86 -1.85
N PHE A 83 -19.62 -1.88 -2.57
CA PHE A 83 -18.22 -2.27 -2.60
C PHE A 83 -17.35 -1.15 -3.20
N LEU A 84 -17.72 -0.60 -4.35
CA LEU A 84 -16.99 0.48 -5.00
C LEU A 84 -16.98 1.78 -4.17
N ASN A 85 -18.10 2.14 -3.54
CA ASN A 85 -18.15 3.29 -2.62
C ASN A 85 -17.23 3.09 -1.42
N ALA A 86 -17.23 1.88 -0.83
CA ALA A 86 -16.34 1.54 0.28
C ALA A 86 -14.87 1.57 -0.13
N LEU A 87 -14.55 1.01 -1.29
CA LEU A 87 -13.19 1.04 -1.84
C LEU A 87 -12.71 2.47 -2.06
N ASN A 88 -13.51 3.30 -2.71
CA ASN A 88 -13.19 4.70 -2.92
C ASN A 88 -12.96 5.43 -1.59
N PHE A 89 -13.79 5.18 -0.59
CA PHE A 89 -13.61 5.73 0.75
C PHE A 89 -12.30 5.28 1.39
N CYS A 90 -11.99 3.97 1.39
CA CYS A 90 -10.74 3.46 1.95
C CYS A 90 -9.50 4.05 1.26
N MET A 91 -9.59 4.33 -0.04
CA MET A 91 -8.52 5.01 -0.78
C MET A 91 -8.32 6.49 -0.37
N LEU A 92 -9.31 7.09 0.29
CA LEU A 92 -9.24 8.46 0.83
C LEU A 92 -8.60 8.50 2.22
N LEU A 93 -8.56 7.37 2.92
CA LEU A 93 -8.04 7.28 4.27
C LEU A 93 -6.54 6.96 4.29
N PRO A 94 -5.79 7.42 5.30
CA PRO A 94 -4.42 6.97 5.47
C PRO A 94 -4.38 5.50 5.92
N GLY A 95 -3.45 4.73 5.34
CA GLY A 95 -3.25 3.32 5.68
C GLY A 95 -3.51 2.35 4.53
N PRO A 96 -3.40 1.02 4.78
CA PRO A 96 -3.60 -0.02 3.78
C PRO A 96 -5.09 -0.18 3.42
N GLU A 97 -5.47 0.28 2.23
CA GLU A 97 -6.84 0.31 1.74
C GLU A 97 -7.52 -1.07 1.73
N ALA A 98 -6.79 -2.14 1.45
CA ALA A 98 -7.35 -3.49 1.43
C ALA A 98 -7.76 -3.98 2.83
N MET A 99 -6.94 -3.71 3.86
CA MET A 99 -7.29 -4.01 5.25
C MET A 99 -8.49 -3.17 5.72
N GLN A 100 -8.50 -1.90 5.36
CA GLN A 100 -9.61 -1.00 5.69
C GLN A 100 -10.90 -1.43 5.03
N LEU A 101 -10.85 -1.89 3.76
CA LEU A 101 -12.01 -2.42 3.05
C LEU A 101 -12.55 -3.70 3.72
N ALA A 102 -11.66 -4.61 4.15
CA ALA A 102 -12.05 -5.80 4.92
C ALA A 102 -12.73 -5.41 6.24
N THR A 103 -12.12 -4.45 6.97
CA THR A 103 -12.67 -3.91 8.23
C THR A 103 -14.05 -3.28 8.02
N TYR A 104 -14.23 -2.47 6.98
CA TYR A 104 -15.50 -1.87 6.63
C TYR A 104 -16.57 -2.92 6.30
N ALA A 105 -16.21 -3.90 5.47
CA ALA A 105 -17.14 -4.97 5.10
C ALA A 105 -17.60 -5.77 6.32
N GLY A 106 -16.66 -6.14 7.20
CA GLY A 106 -16.97 -6.82 8.46
C GLY A 106 -17.83 -5.97 9.40
N TRP A 107 -17.55 -4.67 9.52
CA TRP A 107 -18.34 -3.72 10.29
C TRP A 107 -19.77 -3.60 9.75
N ARG A 108 -19.92 -3.56 8.46
CA ARG A 108 -21.26 -3.47 7.84
C ARG A 108 -22.08 -4.72 8.09
N LEU A 109 -21.46 -5.90 8.20
CA LEU A 109 -22.15 -7.17 8.44
C LEU A 109 -22.51 -7.38 9.91
N HIS A 110 -21.58 -7.11 10.83
CA HIS A 110 -21.69 -7.47 12.24
C HIS A 110 -21.21 -6.37 13.20
N GLY A 111 -21.28 -5.10 12.81
CA GLY A 111 -20.85 -3.98 13.64
C GLY A 111 -19.37 -4.00 13.98
N VAL A 112 -19.00 -3.40 15.11
CA VAL A 112 -17.59 -3.24 15.53
C VAL A 112 -16.87 -4.58 15.65
N LEU A 113 -17.50 -5.60 16.23
CA LEU A 113 -16.90 -6.94 16.35
C LEU A 113 -16.62 -7.58 14.99
N GLY A 114 -17.53 -7.41 14.02
CA GLY A 114 -17.31 -7.88 12.65
C GLY A 114 -16.16 -7.17 11.98
N GLY A 115 -16.05 -5.85 12.15
CA GLY A 115 -14.93 -5.06 11.61
C GLY A 115 -13.59 -5.45 12.21
N LEU A 116 -13.51 -5.62 13.54
CA LEU A 116 -12.31 -6.08 14.23
C LEU A 116 -11.89 -7.46 13.74
N THR A 117 -12.83 -8.41 13.71
CA THR A 117 -12.54 -9.78 13.25
C THR A 117 -12.06 -9.81 11.82
N ALA A 118 -12.69 -9.07 10.91
CA ALA A 118 -12.30 -9.02 9.51
C ALA A 118 -10.92 -8.38 9.31
N GLY A 119 -10.65 -7.25 9.95
CA GLY A 119 -9.35 -6.58 9.87
C GLY A 119 -8.21 -7.40 10.47
N LEU A 120 -8.42 -8.00 11.63
CA LEU A 120 -7.42 -8.85 12.28
C LEU A 120 -7.14 -10.12 11.47
N LEU A 121 -8.16 -10.80 10.95
CA LEU A 121 -7.99 -11.98 10.11
C LEU A 121 -7.31 -11.66 8.77
N PHE A 122 -7.39 -10.41 8.30
CA PHE A 122 -6.66 -9.95 7.12
C PHE A 122 -5.17 -9.72 7.41
N VAL A 123 -4.81 -9.26 8.61
CA VAL A 123 -3.43 -8.87 8.97
C VAL A 123 -2.66 -10.02 9.61
N ILE A 124 -3.25 -10.73 10.59
CA ILE A 124 -2.54 -11.69 11.45
C ILE A 124 -1.85 -12.82 10.66
N PRO A 125 -2.45 -13.44 9.63
CA PRO A 125 -1.76 -14.49 8.89
C PRO A 125 -0.45 -14.01 8.27
N GLY A 126 -0.46 -12.83 7.66
CA GLY A 126 0.73 -12.21 7.10
C GLY A 126 1.75 -11.80 8.14
N ALA A 127 1.30 -11.23 9.26
CA ALA A 127 2.17 -10.83 10.36
C ALA A 127 2.94 -12.04 10.94
N ILE A 128 2.27 -13.17 11.16
CA ILE A 128 2.94 -14.40 11.64
C ILE A 128 4.02 -14.85 10.63
N VAL A 129 3.71 -14.82 9.34
CA VAL A 129 4.68 -15.23 8.31
C VAL A 129 5.86 -14.26 8.24
N ILE A 130 5.61 -12.94 8.21
CA ILE A 130 6.67 -11.92 8.17
C ILE A 130 7.54 -12.00 9.43
N LEU A 131 6.95 -12.16 10.62
CA LEU A 131 7.71 -12.31 11.86
C LEU A 131 8.62 -13.54 11.81
N GLY A 132 8.09 -14.67 11.35
CA GLY A 132 8.89 -15.90 11.19
C GLY A 132 10.05 -15.71 10.21
N LEU A 133 9.78 -15.05 9.06
CA LEU A 133 10.82 -14.74 8.08
C LEU A 133 11.84 -13.73 8.60
N ALA A 134 11.41 -12.72 9.37
CA ALA A 134 12.30 -11.75 9.99
C ALA A 134 13.23 -12.42 11.03
N MET A 135 12.71 -13.38 11.83
CA MET A 135 13.53 -14.17 12.74
C MET A 135 14.57 -15.02 11.98
N VAL A 136 14.15 -15.74 10.95
CA VAL A 136 15.08 -16.51 10.10
C VAL A 136 16.13 -15.59 9.48
N TYR A 137 15.72 -14.45 8.96
CA TYR A 137 16.62 -13.47 8.37
C TYR A 137 17.63 -12.91 9.38
N ALA A 138 17.21 -12.61 10.61
CA ALA A 138 18.08 -12.07 11.64
C ALA A 138 19.20 -13.04 12.06
N TYR A 139 18.93 -14.36 12.05
CA TYR A 139 19.93 -15.37 12.41
C TYR A 139 20.75 -15.89 11.22
N PHE A 140 20.19 -15.94 10.04
CA PHE A 140 20.78 -16.63 8.88
C PHE A 140 20.98 -15.75 7.65
N GLY A 141 20.56 -14.47 7.69
CA GLY A 141 20.60 -13.56 6.55
C GLY A 141 21.99 -13.36 5.92
N ASN A 142 23.04 -13.48 6.73
CA ASN A 142 24.43 -13.32 6.30
C ASN A 142 25.07 -14.62 5.73
N LEU A 143 24.31 -15.71 5.59
CA LEU A 143 24.82 -16.91 4.96
C LEU A 143 24.94 -16.72 3.44
N PRO A 144 26.05 -17.17 2.80
CA PRO A 144 26.27 -16.98 1.35
C PRO A 144 25.12 -17.47 0.48
N LEU A 145 24.45 -18.56 0.87
CA LEU A 145 23.27 -19.09 0.19
C LEU A 145 22.11 -18.11 0.24
N ILE A 146 21.88 -17.51 1.40
CA ILE A 146 20.80 -16.54 1.62
C ILE A 146 21.11 -15.24 0.87
N GLU A 147 22.32 -14.74 0.95
CA GLU A 147 22.77 -13.56 0.19
C GLU A 147 22.61 -13.75 -1.32
N GLY A 148 22.92 -14.94 -1.84
CA GLY A 148 22.72 -15.28 -3.25
C GLY A 148 21.23 -15.27 -3.66
N LEU A 149 20.33 -15.79 -2.81
CA LEU A 149 18.88 -15.70 -3.05
C LEU A 149 18.41 -14.24 -3.08
N PHE A 150 18.86 -13.44 -2.11
CA PHE A 150 18.47 -12.03 -1.99
C PHE A 150 19.07 -11.15 -3.09
N LEU A 151 20.19 -11.53 -3.71
CA LEU A 151 20.70 -10.84 -4.90
C LEU A 151 19.64 -10.78 -6.00
N GLY A 152 19.00 -11.92 -6.28
CA GLY A 152 17.91 -12.00 -7.26
C GLY A 152 16.65 -11.28 -6.81
N ILE A 153 16.27 -11.43 -5.54
CA ILE A 153 15.10 -10.78 -4.96
C ILE A 153 15.22 -9.25 -5.06
N LYS A 154 16.36 -8.66 -4.71
CA LYS A 154 16.62 -7.21 -4.83
C LYS A 154 16.43 -6.71 -6.26
N ALA A 155 16.96 -7.45 -7.24
CA ALA A 155 16.79 -7.10 -8.65
C ALA A 155 15.31 -7.15 -9.08
N ALA A 156 14.55 -8.15 -8.62
CA ALA A 156 13.12 -8.25 -8.91
C ALA A 156 12.31 -7.14 -8.22
N VAL A 157 12.60 -6.84 -6.94
CA VAL A 157 11.93 -5.77 -6.16
C VAL A 157 12.10 -4.42 -6.83
N LEU A 158 13.29 -4.11 -7.35
CA LEU A 158 13.52 -2.89 -8.11
C LEU A 158 12.49 -2.75 -9.26
N ILE A 159 12.29 -3.81 -10.03
CA ILE A 159 11.37 -3.79 -11.17
C ILE A 159 9.90 -3.78 -10.71
N ILE A 160 9.57 -4.44 -9.60
CA ILE A 160 8.23 -4.38 -9.00
C ILE A 160 7.87 -2.95 -8.60
N VAL A 161 8.80 -2.21 -7.98
CA VAL A 161 8.58 -0.80 -7.61
C VAL A 161 8.43 0.08 -8.86
N VAL A 162 9.20 -0.18 -9.91
CA VAL A 162 9.06 0.51 -11.20
C VAL A 162 7.70 0.19 -11.87
N ASP A 163 7.24 -1.05 -11.83
CA ASP A 163 5.91 -1.43 -12.32
C ASP A 163 4.79 -0.75 -11.51
N ALA A 164 4.94 -0.68 -10.19
CA ALA A 164 4.04 0.06 -9.32
C ALA A 164 4.02 1.57 -9.66
N LEU A 165 5.18 2.18 -9.92
CA LEU A 165 5.29 3.56 -10.38
C LEU A 165 4.44 3.79 -11.64
N PHE A 166 4.59 2.95 -12.67
CA PHE A 166 3.82 3.08 -13.91
C PHE A 166 2.31 2.91 -13.69
N LYS A 167 1.90 1.97 -12.84
CA LYS A 167 0.48 1.75 -12.50
C LYS A 167 -0.12 2.95 -11.79
N VAL A 168 0.58 3.50 -10.79
CA VAL A 168 0.12 4.67 -10.04
C VAL A 168 0.14 5.92 -10.92
N ALA A 169 1.20 6.15 -11.70
CA ALA A 169 1.31 7.28 -12.62
C ALA A 169 0.17 7.31 -13.64
N LYS A 170 -0.14 6.17 -14.26
CA LYS A 170 -1.25 6.06 -15.23
C LYS A 170 -2.60 6.41 -14.62
N ARG A 171 -2.80 6.14 -13.32
CA ARG A 171 -4.04 6.42 -12.61
C ARG A 171 -4.10 7.86 -12.08
N ALA A 172 -2.98 8.38 -11.59
CA ALA A 172 -2.92 9.66 -10.88
C ALA A 172 -2.70 10.86 -11.80
N LEU A 173 -1.89 10.70 -12.88
CA LEU A 173 -1.47 11.80 -13.73
C LEU A 173 -2.44 12.00 -14.91
N THR A 174 -3.69 12.31 -14.60
CA THR A 174 -4.77 12.46 -15.58
C THR A 174 -4.79 13.82 -16.29
N ALA A 175 -4.17 14.87 -15.72
CA ALA A 175 -4.07 16.21 -16.26
C ALA A 175 -2.64 16.75 -16.13
N TRP A 176 -2.27 17.74 -16.98
CA TRP A 176 -0.90 18.26 -17.03
C TRP A 176 -0.39 18.83 -15.68
N HIS A 177 -1.25 19.48 -14.92
CA HIS A 177 -0.88 20.05 -13.62
C HIS A 177 -0.52 18.99 -12.58
N TYR A 178 -1.04 17.76 -12.68
CA TYR A 178 -0.62 16.64 -11.81
C TYR A 178 0.78 16.12 -12.15
N TRP A 179 1.22 16.23 -13.41
CA TRP A 179 2.62 15.99 -13.77
C TRP A 179 3.55 17.00 -13.12
N PHE A 180 3.12 18.28 -13.06
CA PHE A 180 3.87 19.30 -12.35
C PHE A 180 3.96 19.03 -10.85
N VAL A 181 2.87 18.64 -10.20
CA VAL A 181 2.85 18.23 -8.79
C VAL A 181 3.80 17.06 -8.54
N ALA A 182 3.78 16.02 -9.38
CA ALA A 182 4.70 14.87 -9.27
C ALA A 182 6.17 15.29 -9.44
N ALA A 183 6.47 16.15 -10.43
CA ALA A 183 7.82 16.65 -10.65
C ALA A 183 8.34 17.49 -9.47
N VAL A 184 7.52 18.39 -8.94
CA VAL A 184 7.88 19.19 -7.75
C VAL A 184 8.10 18.30 -6.52
N ALA A 185 7.25 17.29 -6.30
CA ALA A 185 7.41 16.32 -5.23
C ALA A 185 8.71 15.53 -5.37
N PHE A 186 9.04 15.06 -6.57
CA PHE A 186 10.30 14.36 -6.84
C PHE A 186 11.51 15.25 -6.58
N VAL A 187 11.55 16.46 -7.14
CA VAL A 187 12.66 17.42 -6.97
C VAL A 187 12.81 17.79 -5.48
N GLY A 188 11.70 18.03 -4.79
CA GLY A 188 11.69 18.36 -3.37
C GLY A 188 12.29 17.27 -2.49
N ILE A 189 11.97 15.99 -2.77
CA ILE A 189 12.50 14.88 -1.97
C ILE A 189 13.91 14.51 -2.39
N PHE A 190 14.16 14.34 -3.71
CA PHE A 190 15.41 13.79 -4.22
C PHE A 190 16.58 14.77 -4.10
N PHE A 191 16.37 16.05 -4.43
CA PHE A 191 17.44 17.05 -4.44
C PHE A 191 17.46 17.95 -3.20
N LEU A 192 16.30 18.25 -2.61
CA LEU A 192 16.20 19.20 -1.48
C LEU A 192 15.99 18.48 -0.15
N SER A 193 15.90 17.15 -0.13
CA SER A 193 15.69 16.33 1.08
C SER A 193 14.51 16.80 1.93
N LEU A 194 13.46 17.36 1.31
CA LEU A 194 12.27 17.82 2.00
C LEU A 194 11.55 16.64 2.68
N PRO A 195 11.05 16.85 3.90
CA PRO A 195 10.33 15.78 4.60
C PRO A 195 9.03 15.41 3.89
N TYR A 196 8.80 14.11 3.71
CA TYR A 196 7.62 13.56 3.04
C TYR A 196 6.28 14.14 3.54
N PRO A 197 6.05 14.31 4.87
CA PRO A 197 4.81 14.91 5.35
C PRO A 197 4.55 16.32 4.78
N LEU A 198 5.59 17.11 4.58
CA LEU A 198 5.48 18.46 4.00
C LEU A 198 5.00 18.39 2.52
N ILE A 199 5.52 17.43 1.76
CA ILE A 199 5.09 17.21 0.37
C ILE A 199 3.61 16.82 0.31
N VAL A 200 3.18 15.90 1.21
CA VAL A 200 1.77 15.49 1.30
C VAL A 200 0.86 16.67 1.64
N LEU A 201 1.23 17.48 2.65
CA LEU A 201 0.46 18.65 3.05
C LEU A 201 0.39 19.72 1.95
N ALA A 202 1.51 20.00 1.29
CA ALA A 202 1.54 20.94 0.18
C ALA A 202 0.67 20.49 -1.00
N ALA A 203 0.75 19.20 -1.36
CA ALA A 203 -0.10 18.60 -2.40
C ALA A 203 -1.58 18.64 -2.02
N ALA A 204 -1.91 18.31 -0.76
CA ALA A 204 -3.27 18.40 -0.25
C ALA A 204 -3.83 19.82 -0.35
N GLY A 205 -3.05 20.81 0.11
CA GLY A 205 -3.42 22.22 0.03
C GLY A 205 -3.64 22.68 -1.42
N TYR A 206 -2.74 22.32 -2.33
CA TYR A 206 -2.88 22.59 -3.76
C TYR A 206 -4.17 22.02 -4.33
N GLY A 207 -4.43 20.72 -4.11
CA GLY A 207 -5.62 20.05 -4.64
C GLY A 207 -6.93 20.58 -4.03
N PHE A 208 -6.91 20.95 -2.73
CA PHE A 208 -8.05 21.56 -2.05
C PHE A 208 -8.42 22.94 -2.61
N LEU A 209 -7.41 23.76 -2.99
CA LEU A 209 -7.61 25.10 -3.53
C LEU A 209 -8.08 25.07 -4.98
N ILE A 210 -7.58 24.15 -5.80
CA ILE A 210 -7.94 24.06 -7.23
C ILE A 210 -9.31 23.40 -7.42
N ALA A 211 -9.70 22.47 -6.55
CA ALA A 211 -11.02 21.86 -6.63
C ALA A 211 -12.10 22.91 -6.42
N GLY A 212 -13.06 22.96 -7.36
CA GLY A 212 -14.16 23.91 -7.32
C GLY A 212 -15.03 23.78 -6.06
N PRO A 213 -15.87 24.78 -5.79
CA PRO A 213 -16.82 24.70 -4.67
C PRO A 213 -17.81 23.54 -4.87
N PRO A 214 -18.39 23.02 -3.78
CA PRO A 214 -19.42 21.98 -3.85
C PRO A 214 -20.55 22.40 -4.79
N GLN A 215 -20.87 21.55 -5.78
CA GLN A 215 -22.04 21.79 -6.60
C GLN A 215 -23.30 21.52 -5.75
N LEU A 216 -24.19 22.50 -5.68
CA LEU A 216 -25.42 22.45 -4.88
C LEU A 216 -26.46 21.41 -5.41
N THR A 217 -26.23 20.82 -6.57
CA THR A 217 -27.07 19.80 -7.17
C THR A 217 -26.79 18.44 -6.52
N GLY A 218 -27.64 18.07 -5.56
CA GLY A 218 -27.60 16.75 -4.92
C GLY A 218 -26.83 16.72 -3.61
N ALA A 219 -26.88 17.77 -2.79
CA ALA A 219 -26.29 17.76 -1.45
C ALA A 219 -26.82 16.56 -0.65
N VAL A 220 -25.96 15.54 -0.49
CA VAL A 220 -26.24 14.43 0.43
C VAL A 220 -26.24 15.01 1.83
N ALA A 221 -27.34 14.85 2.55
CA ALA A 221 -27.45 15.32 3.93
C ALA A 221 -26.34 14.64 4.77
N PRO A 222 -25.75 15.36 5.73
CA PRO A 222 -24.83 14.74 6.67
C PRO A 222 -25.52 13.58 7.39
N PRO A 223 -24.80 12.48 7.67
CA PRO A 223 -25.41 11.31 8.31
C PRO A 223 -26.06 11.70 9.64
N GLY A 224 -27.20 11.09 9.96
CA GLY A 224 -27.93 11.31 11.22
C GLY A 224 -27.22 10.80 12.48
N VAL A 225 -25.89 10.58 12.41
CA VAL A 225 -25.07 10.13 13.53
C VAL A 225 -24.73 11.31 14.43
N SER A 226 -24.91 11.13 15.73
CA SER A 226 -24.57 12.15 16.71
C SER A 226 -23.07 12.44 16.71
N ILE A 227 -22.69 13.72 16.58
CA ILE A 227 -21.30 14.18 16.68
C ILE A 227 -20.63 13.66 17.97
N ARG A 228 -21.39 13.58 19.07
CA ARG A 228 -20.90 13.02 20.34
C ARG A 228 -20.46 11.56 20.21
N GLN A 229 -21.21 10.74 19.47
CA GLN A 229 -20.84 9.33 19.24
C GLN A 229 -19.56 9.23 18.42
N THR A 230 -19.43 10.03 17.38
CA THR A 230 -18.21 10.08 16.56
C THR A 230 -17.00 10.51 17.38
N LEU A 231 -17.13 11.59 18.18
CA LEU A 231 -16.05 12.07 19.05
C LEU A 231 -15.66 11.04 20.10
N MET A 232 -16.62 10.33 20.70
CA MET A 232 -16.32 9.24 21.64
C MET A 232 -15.60 8.08 20.95
N THR A 233 -15.98 7.70 19.74
CA THR A 233 -15.29 6.68 18.96
C THR A 233 -13.85 7.12 18.69
N ILE A 234 -13.64 8.36 18.24
CA ILE A 234 -12.29 8.90 18.01
C ILE A 234 -11.48 8.88 19.30
N LEU A 235 -12.02 9.36 20.41
CA LEU A 235 -11.32 9.42 21.69
C LEU A 235 -10.91 8.01 22.17
N ILE A 236 -11.84 7.05 22.13
CA ILE A 236 -11.55 5.66 22.53
C ILE A 236 -10.41 5.07 21.69
N TRP A 237 -10.49 5.22 20.37
CA TRP A 237 -9.46 4.67 19.49
C TRP A 237 -8.12 5.40 19.56
N LEU A 238 -8.10 6.71 19.82
CA LEU A 238 -6.88 7.47 20.12
C LEU A 238 -6.23 7.00 21.42
N LEU A 239 -7.03 6.72 22.45
CA LEU A 239 -6.53 6.15 23.70
C LEU A 239 -5.97 4.74 23.49
N ILE A 240 -6.68 3.87 22.76
CA ILE A 240 -6.20 2.53 22.42
C ILE A 240 -4.89 2.60 21.63
N TRP A 241 -4.79 3.48 20.66
CA TRP A 241 -3.58 3.67 19.85
C TRP A 241 -2.42 4.23 20.66
N GLY A 242 -2.66 5.30 21.44
CA GLY A 242 -1.64 6.02 22.17
C GLY A 242 -1.19 5.36 23.48
N ALA A 243 -2.04 4.54 24.11
CA ALA A 243 -1.73 3.95 25.41
C ALA A 243 -0.41 3.17 25.45
N PRO A 244 -0.09 2.27 24.50
CA PRO A 244 1.20 1.58 24.52
C PRO A 244 2.39 2.53 24.38
N ILE A 245 2.27 3.61 23.59
CA ILE A 245 3.35 4.61 23.42
C ILE A 245 3.60 5.32 24.76
N VAL A 246 2.53 5.73 25.45
CA VAL A 246 2.64 6.37 26.77
C VAL A 246 3.26 5.40 27.79
N LEU A 247 2.85 4.15 27.77
CA LEU A 247 3.44 3.13 28.64
C LEU A 247 4.93 2.89 28.33
N LEU A 248 5.31 2.88 27.04
CA LEU A 248 6.71 2.76 26.64
C LEU A 248 7.54 3.95 27.15
N VAL A 249 7.06 5.18 26.98
CA VAL A 249 7.75 6.39 27.45
C VAL A 249 7.95 6.37 28.99
N GLN A 250 6.99 5.79 29.72
CA GLN A 250 7.06 5.73 31.21
C GLN A 250 7.91 4.59 31.74
N PHE A 251 7.90 3.43 31.07
CA PHE A 251 8.40 2.18 31.64
C PHE A 251 9.45 1.47 30.78
N ALA A 252 9.65 1.86 29.50
CA ALA A 252 10.63 1.18 28.66
C ALA A 252 12.04 1.72 28.92
N GLU A 253 12.97 0.84 29.20
CA GLU A 253 14.40 1.16 29.27
C GLU A 253 15.04 1.33 27.88
N ALA A 254 14.43 0.70 26.87
CA ALA A 254 14.95 0.69 25.50
C ALA A 254 14.36 1.83 24.65
N GLN A 255 15.15 2.86 24.37
CA GLN A 255 14.78 4.02 23.56
C GLN A 255 14.27 3.61 22.16
N VAL A 256 14.81 2.53 21.58
CA VAL A 256 14.40 2.05 20.24
C VAL A 256 12.91 1.72 20.16
N LEU A 257 12.27 1.24 21.23
CA LEU A 257 10.83 0.97 21.23
C LEU A 257 9.99 2.25 21.15
N ILE A 258 10.45 3.32 21.81
CA ILE A 258 9.81 4.62 21.78
C ILE A 258 9.95 5.23 20.37
N ASP A 259 11.15 5.20 19.81
CA ASP A 259 11.43 5.72 18.47
C ASP A 259 10.62 4.98 17.41
N ILE A 260 10.53 3.66 17.48
CA ILE A 260 9.68 2.81 16.63
C ILE A 260 8.20 3.22 16.79
N GLY A 261 7.71 3.29 18.02
CA GLY A 261 6.31 3.65 18.30
C GLY A 261 5.94 5.02 17.72
N VAL A 262 6.79 6.03 17.92
CA VAL A 262 6.57 7.39 17.41
C VAL A 262 6.73 7.45 15.89
N PHE A 263 7.76 6.82 15.34
CA PHE A 263 8.03 6.85 13.89
C PHE A 263 6.91 6.18 13.10
N PHE A 264 6.55 4.94 13.44
CA PHE A 264 5.50 4.21 12.71
C PHE A 264 4.10 4.79 12.97
N SER A 265 3.87 5.46 14.11
CA SER A 265 2.65 6.26 14.31
C SER A 265 2.55 7.44 13.34
N LYS A 266 3.64 8.19 13.15
CA LYS A 266 3.69 9.25 12.12
C LYS A 266 3.47 8.67 10.73
N LEU A 267 4.11 7.54 10.45
CA LEU A 267 3.98 6.84 9.17
C LEU A 267 2.52 6.47 8.89
N ALA A 268 1.81 5.90 9.86
CA ALA A 268 0.41 5.50 9.73
C ALA A 268 -0.54 6.65 9.37
N VAL A 269 -0.25 7.88 9.86
CA VAL A 269 -1.05 9.08 9.57
C VAL A 269 -0.76 9.64 8.18
N VAL A 270 0.47 9.52 7.68
CA VAL A 270 0.87 10.12 6.39
C VAL A 270 0.82 9.11 5.22
N THR A 271 0.37 7.88 5.45
CA THR A 271 0.25 6.83 4.43
C THR A 271 -0.95 7.08 3.53
N PHE A 272 -0.82 7.94 2.53
CA PHE A 272 -1.84 8.17 1.51
C PHE A 272 -1.37 7.65 0.15
N GLY A 273 -2.30 7.22 -0.70
CA GLY A 273 -2.01 6.84 -2.09
C GLY A 273 -1.35 5.48 -2.26
N GLY A 274 -1.45 4.60 -1.24
CA GLY A 274 -0.94 3.23 -1.28
C GLY A 274 0.39 3.02 -0.57
N ALA A 275 0.75 1.76 -0.32
CA ALA A 275 1.91 1.38 0.49
C ALA A 275 3.24 1.89 -0.07
N TYR A 276 3.44 1.88 -1.41
CA TYR A 276 4.74 2.23 -2.02
C TYR A 276 5.22 3.65 -1.71
N ALA A 277 4.31 4.62 -1.58
CA ALA A 277 4.68 5.99 -1.25
C ALA A 277 5.33 6.10 0.13
N VAL A 278 4.71 5.45 1.09
CA VAL A 278 5.19 5.48 2.47
C VAL A 278 6.46 4.64 2.65
N LEU A 279 6.63 3.59 1.83
CA LEU A 279 7.84 2.78 1.82
C LEU A 279 9.08 3.59 1.42
N ALA A 280 8.94 4.59 0.52
CA ALA A 280 10.01 5.51 0.18
C ALA A 280 10.48 6.31 1.38
N TYR A 281 9.54 6.93 2.09
CA TYR A 281 9.83 7.69 3.30
C TYR A 281 10.40 6.79 4.40
N MET A 282 9.82 5.61 4.60
CA MET A 282 10.30 4.64 5.59
C MET A 282 11.73 4.20 5.27
N ALA A 283 12.04 3.81 4.04
CA ALA A 283 13.37 3.36 3.65
C ALA A 283 14.42 4.44 3.92
N GLN A 284 14.15 5.68 3.55
CA GLN A 284 15.05 6.80 3.79
C GLN A 284 15.28 7.06 5.28
N GLN A 285 14.22 7.05 6.10
CA GLN A 285 14.35 7.30 7.53
C GLN A 285 15.02 6.13 8.26
N VAL A 286 14.66 4.90 7.95
CA VAL A 286 15.20 3.70 8.57
C VAL A 286 16.68 3.52 8.28
N VAL A 287 17.12 3.83 7.06
CA VAL A 287 18.52 3.67 6.63
C VAL A 287 19.35 4.90 7.00
N ASN A 288 18.93 6.08 6.58
CA ASN A 288 19.74 7.29 6.71
C ASN A 288 19.45 8.09 7.99
N GLY A 289 18.21 8.06 8.50
CA GLY A 289 17.81 8.82 9.68
C GLY A 289 18.17 8.12 10.98
N PHE A 290 17.61 6.91 11.17
CA PHE A 290 17.82 6.12 12.40
C PHE A 290 19.00 5.16 12.31
N GLY A 291 19.42 4.75 11.11
CA GLY A 291 20.47 3.75 10.94
C GLY A 291 20.07 2.36 11.47
N TRP A 292 18.76 2.05 11.54
CA TRP A 292 18.29 0.76 12.06
C TRP A 292 18.65 -0.40 11.12
N LEU A 293 18.56 -0.18 9.81
CA LEU A 293 18.85 -1.17 8.79
C LEU A 293 19.77 -0.59 7.73
N GLN A 294 20.53 -1.47 7.07
CA GLN A 294 21.21 -1.14 5.84
C GLN A 294 20.24 -1.12 4.65
N ALA A 295 20.60 -0.40 3.58
CA ALA A 295 19.78 -0.33 2.36
C ALA A 295 19.44 -1.72 1.79
N GLY A 296 20.44 -2.63 1.79
CA GLY A 296 20.24 -4.02 1.36
C GLY A 296 19.19 -4.76 2.19
N GLN A 297 19.23 -4.64 3.52
CA GLN A 297 18.28 -5.27 4.43
C GLN A 297 16.86 -4.72 4.25
N MET A 298 16.75 -3.41 3.99
CA MET A 298 15.46 -2.79 3.70
C MET A 298 14.82 -3.36 2.42
N MET A 299 15.63 -3.59 1.38
CA MET A 299 15.15 -4.19 0.13
C MET A 299 14.81 -5.67 0.28
N ASP A 300 15.57 -6.41 1.09
CA ASP A 300 15.28 -7.81 1.42
C ASP A 300 13.92 -7.92 2.12
N GLY A 301 13.64 -7.03 3.08
CA GLY A 301 12.34 -6.94 3.76
C GLY A 301 11.18 -6.64 2.81
N LEU A 302 11.39 -5.75 1.83
CA LEU A 302 10.38 -5.48 0.80
C LEU A 302 10.13 -6.71 -0.08
N GLY A 303 11.17 -7.42 -0.49
CA GLY A 303 11.05 -8.66 -1.24
C GLY A 303 10.26 -9.73 -0.48
N LEU A 304 10.52 -9.89 0.81
CA LEU A 304 9.78 -10.79 1.67
C LEU A 304 8.30 -10.39 1.77
N ALA A 305 8.01 -9.09 1.93
CA ALA A 305 6.63 -8.60 2.03
C ALA A 305 5.82 -8.81 0.74
N GLU A 306 6.47 -8.75 -0.44
CA GLU A 306 5.80 -9.04 -1.72
C GLU A 306 5.47 -10.54 -1.92
N THR A 307 6.17 -11.43 -1.22
CA THR A 307 5.95 -12.88 -1.31
C THR A 307 5.02 -13.42 -0.25
N THR A 308 4.68 -12.62 0.77
CA THR A 308 3.85 -13.04 1.89
C THR A 308 2.38 -12.66 1.73
N PRO A 309 1.45 -13.36 2.39
CA PRO A 309 0.05 -12.95 2.42
C PRO A 309 -0.12 -11.68 3.26
N GLY A 310 -1.23 -10.98 3.06
CA GLY A 310 -1.56 -9.78 3.83
C GLY A 310 -1.07 -8.47 3.19
N PRO A 311 -1.28 -7.33 3.85
CA PRO A 311 -0.96 -6.03 3.29
C PRO A 311 0.56 -5.80 3.19
N LEU A 312 1.03 -5.24 2.08
CA LEU A 312 2.44 -4.94 1.82
C LEU A 312 3.11 -4.14 2.95
N ILE A 313 2.34 -3.32 3.66
CA ILE A 313 2.82 -2.53 4.79
C ILE A 313 3.35 -3.39 5.96
N LEU A 314 3.13 -4.71 5.98
CA LEU A 314 3.72 -5.62 6.96
C LEU A 314 5.26 -5.62 6.94
N VAL A 315 5.89 -5.09 5.88
CA VAL A 315 7.32 -4.83 5.91
C VAL A 315 7.74 -3.93 7.09
N THR A 316 6.84 -3.10 7.62
CA THR A 316 7.10 -2.30 8.83
C THR A 316 7.42 -3.20 10.03
N GLU A 317 6.75 -4.33 10.16
CA GLU A 317 7.00 -5.33 11.20
C GLU A 317 8.40 -5.95 11.07
N PHE A 318 8.82 -6.29 9.84
CA PHE A 318 10.18 -6.76 9.57
C PHE A 318 11.22 -5.71 10.00
N VAL A 319 11.00 -4.45 9.63
CA VAL A 319 11.88 -3.34 10.02
C VAL A 319 11.93 -3.17 11.52
N GLY A 320 10.77 -3.14 12.20
CA GLY A 320 10.68 -3.00 13.64
C GLY A 320 11.37 -4.15 14.37
N PHE A 321 11.14 -5.38 13.91
CA PHE A 321 11.79 -6.57 14.47
C PHE A 321 13.31 -6.47 14.39
N LEU A 322 13.87 -6.18 13.21
CA LEU A 322 15.32 -6.08 13.02
C LEU A 322 15.94 -4.93 13.81
N ALA A 323 15.26 -3.78 13.87
CA ALA A 323 15.69 -2.64 14.67
C ALA A 323 15.82 -3.01 16.16
N GLY A 324 14.81 -3.66 16.71
CA GLY A 324 14.83 -4.13 18.11
C GLY A 324 15.83 -5.26 18.32
N PHE A 325 15.90 -6.23 17.39
CA PHE A 325 16.83 -7.36 17.46
C PHE A 325 18.29 -6.90 17.46
N GLY A 326 18.65 -5.92 16.65
CA GLY A 326 19.99 -5.35 16.58
C GLY A 326 20.46 -4.68 17.87
N VAL A 327 19.52 -4.18 18.70
CA VAL A 327 19.82 -3.51 19.98
C VAL A 327 19.84 -4.48 21.16
N GLY A 328 18.87 -5.41 21.23
CA GLY A 328 18.71 -6.24 22.43
C GLY A 328 18.25 -7.68 22.15
N GLY A 329 18.53 -8.21 20.95
CA GLY A 329 18.26 -9.60 20.58
C GLY A 329 16.77 -9.92 20.45
N LEU A 330 16.45 -11.22 20.54
CA LEU A 330 15.11 -11.74 20.21
C LEU A 330 13.98 -11.09 21.01
N GLY A 331 14.14 -10.93 22.33
CA GLY A 331 13.10 -10.37 23.18
C GLY A 331 12.70 -8.95 22.78
N LEU A 332 13.70 -8.09 22.56
CA LEU A 332 13.47 -6.71 22.13
C LEU A 332 12.96 -6.64 20.69
N GLY A 333 13.44 -7.55 19.82
CA GLY A 333 12.93 -7.67 18.45
C GLY A 333 11.43 -8.02 18.41
N LEU A 334 10.98 -8.99 19.21
CA LEU A 334 9.55 -9.36 19.32
C LEU A 334 8.71 -8.21 19.88
N ALA A 335 9.20 -7.51 20.91
CA ALA A 335 8.51 -6.34 21.46
C ALA A 335 8.38 -5.23 20.42
N ALA A 336 9.45 -4.94 19.68
CA ALA A 336 9.48 -3.96 18.61
C ALA A 336 8.54 -4.30 17.46
N ALA A 337 8.48 -5.57 17.03
CA ALA A 337 7.51 -6.06 16.05
C ALA A 337 6.06 -5.83 16.52
N GLY A 338 5.76 -6.18 17.77
CA GLY A 338 4.43 -5.96 18.36
C GLY A 338 4.04 -4.48 18.43
N VAL A 339 4.97 -3.61 18.85
CA VAL A 339 4.76 -2.15 18.85
C VAL A 339 4.48 -1.65 17.44
N THR A 340 5.29 -2.10 16.46
CA THR A 340 5.14 -1.68 15.06
C THR A 340 3.79 -2.08 14.49
N LEU A 341 3.36 -3.34 14.69
CA LEU A 341 2.03 -3.80 14.26
C LEU A 341 0.92 -2.97 14.90
N TRP A 342 1.02 -2.72 16.20
CA TRP A 342 0.02 -1.95 16.93
C TRP A 342 -0.14 -0.55 16.36
N VAL A 343 0.95 0.21 16.28
CA VAL A 343 0.87 1.61 15.85
C VAL A 343 0.59 1.79 14.36
N THR A 344 0.84 0.76 13.54
CA THR A 344 0.54 0.76 12.11
C THR A 344 -0.94 0.44 11.83
N PHE A 345 -1.52 -0.55 12.53
CA PHE A 345 -2.84 -1.07 12.18
C PHE A 345 -3.99 -0.55 13.04
N VAL A 346 -3.76 -0.20 14.31
CA VAL A 346 -4.81 0.37 15.17
C VAL A 346 -5.43 1.65 14.58
N PRO A 347 -4.67 2.59 13.99
CA PRO A 347 -5.26 3.75 13.33
C PRO A 347 -6.21 3.40 12.18
N CYS A 348 -5.99 2.29 11.48
CA CYS A 348 -6.88 1.86 10.40
C CYS A 348 -8.30 1.56 10.92
N PHE A 349 -8.42 0.96 12.09
CA PHE A 349 -9.70 0.76 12.76
C PHE A 349 -10.33 2.10 13.18
N LEU A 350 -9.52 3.03 13.71
CA LEU A 350 -9.98 4.38 14.03
C LEU A 350 -10.63 5.05 12.81
N TRP A 351 -9.92 5.07 11.67
CA TRP A 351 -10.40 5.72 10.46
C TRP A 351 -11.71 5.11 9.97
N ILE A 352 -11.81 3.78 9.99
CA ILE A 352 -13.02 3.09 9.53
C ILE A 352 -14.18 3.30 10.49
N PHE A 353 -14.02 3.08 11.79
CA PHE A 353 -15.15 3.19 12.72
C PHE A 353 -15.63 4.63 12.94
N ALA A 354 -14.74 5.61 12.84
CA ALA A 354 -15.11 7.02 12.88
C ALA A 354 -15.67 7.53 11.54
N GLY A 355 -15.12 7.07 10.41
CA GLY A 355 -15.42 7.61 9.09
C GLY A 355 -16.51 6.87 8.32
N ALA A 356 -16.73 5.58 8.58
CA ALA A 356 -17.70 4.76 7.84
C ALA A 356 -19.12 5.36 7.77
N PRO A 357 -19.67 6.00 8.82
CA PRO A 357 -20.98 6.66 8.72
C PRO A 357 -21.00 7.84 7.73
N TYR A 358 -19.86 8.41 7.39
CA TYR A 358 -19.72 9.61 6.56
C TYR A 358 -19.34 9.31 5.10
N ILE A 359 -19.26 8.03 4.69
CA ILE A 359 -18.80 7.60 3.36
C ILE A 359 -19.55 8.33 2.23
N ASP A 360 -20.89 8.29 2.27
CA ASP A 360 -21.72 8.88 1.22
C ASP A 360 -21.56 10.41 1.17
N TRP A 361 -21.40 11.06 2.31
CA TRP A 361 -21.17 12.49 2.38
C TRP A 361 -19.76 12.88 1.87
N MET A 362 -18.73 12.15 2.30
CA MET A 362 -17.33 12.43 1.93
C MET A 362 -17.08 12.24 0.43
N SER A 363 -17.70 11.22 -0.17
CA SER A 363 -17.54 10.94 -1.61
C SER A 363 -18.09 12.05 -2.51
N HIS A 364 -18.97 12.92 -1.97
CA HIS A 364 -19.55 14.05 -2.69
C HIS A 364 -18.89 15.40 -2.38
N GLN A 365 -17.71 15.41 -1.69
CA GLN A 365 -16.97 16.62 -1.38
C GLN A 365 -15.86 16.87 -2.42
N PRO A 366 -16.02 17.80 -3.40
CA PRO A 366 -15.03 18.01 -4.47
C PRO A 366 -13.66 18.43 -3.95
N ARG A 367 -13.62 19.29 -2.92
CA ARG A 367 -12.38 19.77 -2.32
C ARG A 367 -11.57 18.65 -1.68
N LEU A 368 -12.24 17.72 -0.97
CA LEU A 368 -11.60 16.57 -0.37
C LEU A 368 -11.06 15.63 -1.45
N SER A 369 -11.88 15.35 -2.46
CA SER A 369 -11.47 14.54 -3.62
C SER A 369 -10.29 15.18 -4.36
N GLY A 370 -10.31 16.51 -4.57
CA GLY A 370 -9.21 17.24 -5.20
C GLY A 370 -7.91 17.18 -4.40
N ALA A 371 -7.97 17.37 -3.08
CA ALA A 371 -6.82 17.23 -2.20
C ALA A 371 -6.18 15.84 -2.32
N LEU A 372 -6.99 14.79 -2.27
CA LEU A 372 -6.51 13.40 -2.34
C LEU A 372 -5.96 13.03 -3.72
N THR A 373 -6.57 13.55 -4.79
CA THR A 373 -6.04 13.38 -6.15
C THR A 373 -4.67 14.02 -6.30
N ALA A 374 -4.48 15.22 -5.75
CA ALA A 374 -3.19 15.90 -5.77
C ALA A 374 -2.13 15.19 -4.90
N ILE A 375 -2.52 14.66 -3.73
CA ILE A 375 -1.64 13.81 -2.91
C ILE A 375 -1.22 12.59 -3.73
N THR A 376 -2.16 11.89 -4.39
CA THR A 376 -1.83 10.72 -5.21
C THR A 376 -0.91 11.07 -6.38
N ALA A 377 -1.05 12.26 -6.96
CA ALA A 377 -0.12 12.75 -7.98
C ALA A 377 1.29 13.03 -7.40
N ALA A 378 1.39 13.66 -6.22
CA ALA A 378 2.68 13.86 -5.55
C ALA A 378 3.37 12.52 -5.20
N VAL A 379 2.58 11.51 -4.82
CA VAL A 379 3.05 10.15 -4.52
C VAL A 379 3.77 9.52 -5.73
N VAL A 380 3.40 9.84 -6.96
CA VAL A 380 4.15 9.37 -8.14
C VAL A 380 5.60 9.86 -8.11
N GLY A 381 5.82 11.14 -7.76
CA GLY A 381 7.17 11.68 -7.58
C GLY A 381 7.94 11.01 -6.44
N VAL A 382 7.25 10.66 -5.37
CA VAL A 382 7.83 9.93 -4.22
C VAL A 382 8.23 8.50 -4.60
N ILE A 383 7.39 7.78 -5.35
CA ILE A 383 7.72 6.41 -5.81
C ILE A 383 8.86 6.46 -6.83
N LEU A 384 8.93 7.49 -7.69
CA LEU A 384 10.06 7.71 -8.60
C LEU A 384 11.36 7.90 -7.81
N ASN A 385 11.34 8.69 -6.74
CA ASN A 385 12.48 8.85 -5.83
C ASN A 385 12.91 7.50 -5.23
N LEU A 386 11.96 6.69 -4.74
CA LEU A 386 12.24 5.35 -4.21
C LEU A 386 12.86 4.43 -5.28
N SER A 387 12.28 4.43 -6.49
CA SER A 387 12.77 3.61 -7.59
C SER A 387 14.22 3.94 -7.94
N LEU A 388 14.54 5.24 -7.99
CA LEU A 388 15.89 5.70 -8.28
C LEU A 388 16.86 5.41 -7.12
N TRP A 389 16.42 5.63 -5.88
CA TRP A 389 17.21 5.30 -4.69
C TRP A 389 17.53 3.81 -4.63
N PHE A 390 16.54 2.93 -4.89
CA PHE A 390 16.76 1.49 -4.97
C PHE A 390 17.69 1.11 -6.12
N ALA A 391 17.47 1.67 -7.31
CA ALA A 391 18.33 1.39 -8.45
C ALA A 391 19.81 1.68 -8.13
N LEU A 392 20.07 2.82 -7.51
CA LEU A 392 21.43 3.19 -7.10
C LEU A 392 21.99 2.18 -6.09
N HIS A 393 21.30 1.88 -5.00
CA HIS A 393 21.79 1.02 -3.91
C HIS A 393 21.82 -0.48 -4.26
N VAL A 394 21.12 -0.92 -5.31
CA VAL A 394 21.19 -2.31 -5.78
C VAL A 394 22.28 -2.50 -6.83
N ILE A 395 22.44 -1.52 -7.71
CA ILE A 395 23.43 -1.61 -8.83
C ILE A 395 24.83 -1.27 -8.37
N PHE A 396 24.99 -0.30 -7.45
CA PHE A 396 26.29 0.20 -7.02
C PHE A 396 26.57 -0.13 -5.55
N ALA A 397 27.72 -0.70 -5.27
CA ALA A 397 28.12 -1.03 -3.90
C ALA A 397 28.57 0.21 -3.10
N SER A 398 29.03 1.28 -3.78
CA SER A 398 29.48 2.53 -3.17
C SER A 398 28.76 3.72 -3.78
N ILE A 399 28.17 4.57 -2.91
CA ILE A 399 27.46 5.79 -3.28
C ILE A 399 27.87 6.88 -2.32
N GLU A 400 28.37 8.00 -2.86
CA GLU A 400 28.67 9.19 -2.09
C GLU A 400 27.56 10.22 -2.25
N THR A 401 27.24 10.94 -1.17
CA THR A 401 26.30 12.06 -1.23
C THR A 401 27.07 13.37 -1.26
N VAL A 402 27.00 14.06 -2.38
CA VAL A 402 27.65 15.36 -2.58
C VAL A 402 26.65 16.47 -2.27
N HIS A 403 27.02 17.37 -1.37
CA HIS A 403 26.21 18.54 -1.03
C HIS A 403 26.68 19.76 -1.81
N LEU A 404 25.82 20.28 -2.68
CA LEU A 404 26.04 21.53 -3.45
C LEU A 404 25.12 22.62 -2.93
N GLY A 405 25.47 23.22 -1.79
CA GLY A 405 24.60 24.15 -1.08
C GLY A 405 23.34 23.44 -0.53
N PRO A 406 22.12 23.85 -0.92
CA PRO A 406 20.88 23.21 -0.49
C PRO A 406 20.57 21.90 -1.26
N LEU A 407 21.34 21.59 -2.31
CA LEU A 407 21.12 20.42 -3.12
C LEU A 407 21.97 19.24 -2.63
N SER A 408 21.34 18.07 -2.47
CA SER A 408 22.01 16.80 -2.17
C SER A 408 21.92 15.92 -3.40
N VAL A 409 23.05 15.48 -3.94
CA VAL A 409 23.11 14.61 -5.12
C VAL A 409 23.85 13.33 -4.76
N MET A 410 23.20 12.19 -5.01
CA MET A 410 23.86 10.88 -4.86
C MET A 410 24.73 10.61 -6.08
N GLN A 411 26.02 10.45 -5.86
CA GLN A 411 27.00 10.13 -6.90
C GLN A 411 27.47 8.68 -6.72
N PRO A 412 27.06 7.75 -7.62
CA PRO A 412 27.53 6.38 -7.54
C PRO A 412 28.97 6.25 -8.06
N ASP A 413 29.74 5.38 -7.43
CA ASP A 413 31.00 4.93 -7.98
C ASP A 413 30.73 3.92 -9.10
N TYR A 414 30.93 4.32 -10.35
CA TYR A 414 30.67 3.48 -11.51
C TYR A 414 31.52 2.20 -11.56
N ALA A 415 32.69 2.19 -10.91
CA ALA A 415 33.54 1.01 -10.81
C ALA A 415 32.94 -0.06 -9.87
N SER A 416 32.05 0.34 -8.97
CA SER A 416 31.39 -0.55 -8.02
C SER A 416 30.10 -1.20 -8.56
N ALA A 417 29.80 -1.05 -9.86
CA ALA A 417 28.57 -1.57 -10.46
C ALA A 417 28.55 -3.11 -10.52
N ASP A 418 27.50 -3.71 -9.96
CA ASP A 418 27.27 -5.15 -10.05
C ASP A 418 26.46 -5.51 -11.30
N TRP A 419 27.15 -5.99 -12.33
CA TRP A 419 26.57 -6.39 -13.61
C TRP A 419 25.56 -7.57 -13.47
N ARG A 420 25.72 -8.42 -12.43
CA ARG A 420 24.81 -9.56 -12.15
C ARG A 420 23.41 -9.05 -11.83
N VAL A 421 23.35 -8.03 -10.97
CA VAL A 421 22.10 -7.35 -10.62
C VAL A 421 21.45 -6.73 -11.86
N LEU A 422 22.25 -6.07 -12.70
CA LEU A 422 21.73 -5.43 -13.91
C LEU A 422 21.09 -6.45 -14.87
N MET A 423 21.76 -7.60 -15.09
CA MET A 423 21.21 -8.67 -15.91
C MET A 423 19.92 -9.28 -15.32
N LEU A 424 19.92 -9.53 -14.01
CA LEU A 424 18.73 -10.03 -13.31
C LEU A 424 17.57 -9.04 -13.40
N ALA A 425 17.83 -7.74 -13.20
CA ALA A 425 16.82 -6.69 -13.31
C ALA A 425 16.22 -6.61 -14.72
N ILE A 426 17.06 -6.68 -15.77
CA ILE A 426 16.59 -6.71 -17.17
C ILE A 426 15.71 -7.95 -17.40
N GLY A 427 16.13 -9.13 -16.94
CA GLY A 427 15.35 -10.36 -17.02
C GLY A 427 14.00 -10.23 -16.33
N CYS A 428 13.97 -9.72 -15.10
CA CYS A 428 12.74 -9.45 -14.35
C CYS A 428 11.85 -8.44 -15.07
N ALA A 429 12.41 -7.36 -15.64
CA ALA A 429 11.66 -6.38 -16.40
C ALA A 429 10.97 -7.00 -17.63
N VAL A 430 11.66 -7.87 -18.36
CA VAL A 430 11.08 -8.60 -19.50
C VAL A 430 9.92 -9.50 -19.05
N LEU A 431 10.11 -10.26 -17.97
CA LEU A 431 9.07 -11.17 -17.45
C LEU A 431 7.86 -10.40 -16.91
N LEU A 432 8.08 -9.36 -16.12
CA LEU A 432 7.01 -8.59 -15.47
C LEU A 432 6.28 -7.65 -16.45
N LEU A 433 7.04 -6.83 -17.19
CA LEU A 433 6.46 -5.74 -17.99
C LEU A 433 6.00 -6.21 -19.37
N LYS A 434 6.77 -7.10 -20.03
CA LYS A 434 6.45 -7.59 -21.38
C LYS A 434 5.56 -8.82 -21.33
N TYR A 435 5.92 -9.85 -20.56
CA TYR A 435 5.16 -11.09 -20.48
C TYR A 435 4.08 -11.10 -19.40
N ARG A 436 4.06 -10.12 -18.51
CA ARG A 436 3.06 -9.92 -17.42
C ARG A 436 2.93 -11.14 -16.52
N TRP A 437 4.04 -11.78 -16.20
CA TRP A 437 4.05 -12.89 -15.25
C TRP A 437 3.71 -12.41 -13.84
N GLY A 438 3.17 -13.29 -13.01
CA GLY A 438 2.84 -12.98 -11.62
C GLY A 438 4.08 -12.65 -10.79
N VAL A 439 3.97 -11.66 -9.90
CA VAL A 439 5.06 -11.22 -9.01
C VAL A 439 5.72 -12.37 -8.26
N PRO A 440 4.99 -13.33 -7.62
CA PRO A 440 5.61 -14.43 -6.89
C PRO A 440 6.47 -15.33 -7.79
N THR A 441 6.03 -15.59 -9.03
CA THR A 441 6.78 -16.42 -9.99
C THR A 441 8.09 -15.73 -10.39
N VAL A 442 8.04 -14.43 -10.67
CA VAL A 442 9.23 -13.66 -11.03
C VAL A 442 10.22 -13.60 -9.88
N LEU A 443 9.74 -13.39 -8.64
CA LEU A 443 10.57 -13.39 -7.43
C LEU A 443 11.26 -14.75 -7.21
N MET A 444 10.54 -15.86 -7.35
CA MET A 444 11.14 -17.19 -7.24
C MET A 444 12.23 -17.45 -8.29
N LEU A 445 11.95 -17.11 -9.55
CA LEU A 445 12.92 -17.28 -10.62
C LEU A 445 14.14 -16.38 -10.40
N ALA A 446 13.93 -15.14 -9.99
CA ALA A 446 15.00 -14.20 -9.70
C ALA A 446 15.87 -14.70 -8.53
N ALA A 447 15.27 -15.20 -7.45
CA ALA A 447 15.97 -15.76 -6.31
C ALA A 447 16.87 -16.93 -6.73
N VAL A 448 16.32 -17.91 -7.47
CA VAL A 448 17.09 -19.07 -7.96
C VAL A 448 18.20 -18.63 -8.92
N SER A 449 17.92 -17.68 -9.82
CA SER A 449 18.93 -17.15 -10.75
C SER A 449 20.03 -16.35 -10.02
N GLY A 450 19.66 -15.60 -8.98
CA GLY A 450 20.61 -14.89 -8.13
C GLY A 450 21.55 -15.84 -7.40
N LEU A 451 21.00 -16.91 -6.82
CA LEU A 451 21.79 -17.95 -6.18
C LEU A 451 22.74 -18.64 -7.19
N ALA A 452 22.25 -18.99 -8.38
CA ALA A 452 23.11 -19.60 -9.41
C ALA A 452 24.27 -18.68 -9.84
N LEU A 453 24.00 -17.36 -9.99
CA LEU A 453 25.04 -16.39 -10.31
C LEU A 453 26.04 -16.15 -9.16
N SER A 454 25.57 -16.21 -7.90
CA SER A 454 26.46 -16.06 -6.74
C SER A 454 27.39 -17.25 -6.52
N THR A 455 27.04 -18.44 -7.02
CA THR A 455 27.89 -19.65 -6.92
C THR A 455 28.90 -19.78 -8.07
N LEU A 456 28.73 -19.01 -9.16
CA LEU A 456 29.61 -19.00 -10.32
C LEU A 456 30.71 -17.92 -10.24
N THR A 457 30.59 -17.01 -9.31
CA THR A 457 31.53 -15.88 -9.08
C THR A 457 32.06 -15.90 -7.66
#